data_0b9cd944ffb5d9d932cc748b3fcba8f3
#
_entry.id   0b9cd944ffb5d9d932cc748b3fcba8f3
#
_cell.length_a   1.000
_cell.length_b   1.000
_cell.length_c   1.000
_cell.angle_alpha   90.00
_cell.angle_beta   90.00
_cell.angle_gamma   90.00
#
_symmetry.space_group_name_H-M   'P 1'
#
loop_
_entity.id
_entity.type
_entity.pdbx_description
1 polymer ?
#
loop_
_entity_poly.entity_id
_entity_poly.type
_entity_poly.pdbx_seq_one_letter_code
_entity_poly.pdbx_strand_id
1 'polypeptide(L)'
;MGLRLVGLPKKLVERLDRLSSKLVVKYVVYLAAVVLFFALILVPPILGIIIKWGEMREVFGDVELMARALNAVENSFVVAVLVSVLDVVAGVPMAWLIARSKSRWINVLDTLADVPFIVPTAVLGYSLLLFWYKPGEISPLFGYSLVSPGWLLVALLHFTFSYPVVVRVIVGALLDYKIEYEQASRTLGAPPLTTARTVTLGIIKPSLIAAFILAFARSISETGATMMVAGAFENGPIVIQRTKDVYVGATVFVSLILIVFSCLIFAAVRVLGSRFKLPVKGAWPTLERKLSYTAATSARDSVTLLIFFAVVLVPSLFAALPAFEALPTDILQRALSSSPPWNDYWEGLIRSYSVGAAVTVLNILIGLPMAIIVARKRLGNFSSALNVLVDVPIIIPSVALGVSLRFFWKETLAFIPDVWLLTFAHLAITYPYFVRSMAAAIERISIELEEASRTLGAKPLCVFRTVVFPLTKYSMFSGAIMVFTRSISETGATLAVTQLKTAPVVLVDWVKGKVAVSSLEIGLGCGFLILISFLILLALRLVVKGKGRY
;
A
#
# COMPACT_ATOMS: atom_id res chain seq x y z
N MET A 1 29.77 -1.76 19.20
CA MET A 1 30.25 -0.39 19.00
C MET A 1 29.03 0.50 18.70
N GLY A 2 28.47 1.14 19.77
CA GLY A 2 27.18 1.82 19.68
C GLY A 2 27.25 3.02 18.76
N LEU A 3 26.25 3.15 17.87
CA LEU A 3 25.96 4.39 17.16
C LEU A 3 25.84 5.52 18.20
N ARG A 4 26.90 6.32 18.34
CA ARG A 4 26.78 7.63 18.96
C ARG A 4 25.70 8.36 18.17
N LEU A 5 24.63 8.80 18.82
CA LEU A 5 23.79 9.87 18.28
C LEU A 5 24.77 11.02 18.00
N VAL A 6 25.16 11.13 16.73
CA VAL A 6 26.16 12.10 16.27
C VAL A 6 25.60 13.47 16.59
N GLY A 7 26.13 14.12 17.65
CA GLY A 7 25.85 15.50 17.98
C GLY A 7 25.18 15.81 19.32
N LEU A 8 24.60 14.85 20.06
CA LEU A 8 23.98 15.16 21.34
C LEU A 8 25.02 15.12 22.49
N PRO A 9 25.12 16.17 23.34
CA PRO A 9 26.04 16.20 24.48
C PRO A 9 25.73 15.08 25.48
N LYS A 10 26.75 14.38 25.99
CA LYS A 10 26.62 13.27 26.95
C LYS A 10 25.65 13.60 28.10
N LYS A 11 25.73 14.83 28.65
CA LYS A 11 24.84 15.29 29.73
C LYS A 11 23.35 15.27 29.36
N LEU A 12 23.01 15.57 28.09
CA LEU A 12 21.63 15.53 27.61
C LEU A 12 21.12 14.07 27.51
N VAL A 13 21.95 13.20 26.99
CA VAL A 13 21.62 11.74 26.87
C VAL A 13 21.38 11.14 28.25
N GLU A 14 22.24 11.43 29.23
CA GLU A 14 22.07 10.98 30.63
C GLU A 14 20.82 11.54 31.28
N ARG A 15 20.44 12.80 31.02
CA ARG A 15 19.18 13.38 31.50
C ARG A 15 17.96 12.68 30.88
N LEU A 16 17.98 12.44 29.57
CA LEU A 16 16.91 11.72 28.88
C LEU A 16 16.78 10.26 29.38
N ASP A 17 17.90 9.60 29.63
CA ASP A 17 17.92 8.25 30.20
C ASP A 17 17.33 8.24 31.63
N ARG A 18 17.64 9.24 32.47
CA ARG A 18 17.01 9.40 33.80
C ARG A 18 15.52 9.69 33.70
N LEU A 19 15.10 10.52 32.76
CA LEU A 19 13.68 10.82 32.54
C LEU A 19 12.93 9.57 32.08
N SER A 20 13.49 8.76 31.19
CA SER A 20 12.88 7.53 30.68
C SER A 20 12.65 6.47 31.75
N SER A 21 13.39 6.52 32.87
CA SER A 21 13.20 5.58 33.98
C SER A 21 12.03 5.95 34.90
N LYS A 22 11.50 7.19 34.82
CA LYS A 22 10.33 7.60 35.58
C LYS A 22 9.08 6.96 34.99
N LEU A 23 8.31 6.24 35.81
CA LEU A 23 7.04 5.61 35.41
C LEU A 23 6.10 6.60 34.74
N VAL A 24 5.99 7.81 35.28
CA VAL A 24 5.13 8.87 34.75
C VAL A 24 5.49 9.19 33.29
N VAL A 25 6.78 9.40 32.99
CA VAL A 25 7.23 9.72 31.62
C VAL A 25 6.91 8.59 30.65
N LYS A 26 7.11 7.35 31.07
CA LYS A 26 6.77 6.18 30.25
C LYS A 26 5.27 6.11 29.93
N TYR A 27 4.40 6.28 30.95
CA TYR A 27 2.95 6.27 30.75
C TYR A 27 2.47 7.49 29.95
N VAL A 28 3.07 8.67 30.12
CA VAL A 28 2.75 9.87 29.32
C VAL A 28 3.07 9.62 27.85
N VAL A 29 4.22 9.03 27.51
CA VAL A 29 4.56 8.70 26.11
C VAL A 29 3.58 7.69 25.51
N TYR A 30 3.21 6.65 26.27
CA TYR A 30 2.24 5.66 25.79
C TYR A 30 0.84 6.25 25.65
N LEU A 31 0.40 7.03 26.63
CA LEU A 31 -0.89 7.72 26.59
C LEU A 31 -0.94 8.70 25.41
N ALA A 32 0.13 9.51 25.22
CA ALA A 32 0.21 10.43 24.09
C ALA A 32 0.12 9.71 22.74
N ALA A 33 0.84 8.58 22.57
CA ALA A 33 0.76 7.79 21.35
C ALA A 33 -0.67 7.25 21.09
N VAL A 34 -1.33 6.75 22.15
CA VAL A 34 -2.71 6.26 22.06
C VAL A 34 -3.68 7.40 21.76
N VAL A 35 -3.59 8.52 22.50
CA VAL A 35 -4.46 9.69 22.30
C VAL A 35 -4.28 10.26 20.90
N LEU A 36 -3.05 10.42 20.41
CA LEU A 36 -2.79 10.92 19.07
C LEU A 36 -3.28 9.95 17.99
N PHE A 37 -3.16 8.65 18.20
CA PHE A 37 -3.73 7.65 17.31
C PHE A 37 -5.26 7.80 17.21
N PHE A 38 -5.95 7.89 18.35
CA PHE A 38 -7.40 8.08 18.31
C PHE A 38 -7.78 9.45 17.75
N ALA A 39 -7.12 10.52 18.17
CA ALA A 39 -7.48 11.90 17.79
C ALA A 39 -7.18 12.24 16.33
N LEU A 40 -6.12 11.70 15.73
CA LEU A 40 -5.69 12.07 14.37
C LEU A 40 -6.01 11.00 13.33
N ILE A 41 -6.08 9.73 13.72
CA ILE A 41 -6.03 8.61 12.78
C ILE A 41 -7.35 7.82 12.77
N LEU A 42 -7.87 7.44 13.94
CA LEU A 42 -9.01 6.53 14.01
C LEU A 42 -10.37 7.24 14.12
N VAL A 43 -10.48 8.22 15.03
CA VAL A 43 -11.77 8.86 15.35
C VAL A 43 -12.25 9.79 14.25
N PRO A 44 -11.42 10.68 13.68
CA PRO A 44 -11.87 11.63 12.66
C PRO A 44 -12.48 10.98 11.41
N PRO A 45 -11.91 9.89 10.83
CA PRO A 45 -12.53 9.20 9.69
C PRO A 45 -13.92 8.60 10.01
N ILE A 46 -14.19 8.24 11.25
CA ILE A 46 -15.48 7.67 11.66
C ILE A 46 -16.47 8.79 11.97
N LEU A 47 -16.06 9.75 12.80
CA LEU A 47 -16.94 10.86 13.20
C LEU A 47 -17.33 11.77 12.04
N GLY A 48 -16.43 11.99 11.07
CA GLY A 48 -16.76 12.84 9.92
C GLY A 48 -17.97 12.34 9.12
N ILE A 49 -18.10 11.02 8.94
CA ILE A 49 -19.28 10.42 8.32
C ILE A 49 -20.52 10.59 9.22
N ILE A 50 -20.37 10.37 10.54
CA ILE A 50 -21.49 10.47 11.51
C ILE A 50 -22.02 11.89 11.59
N ILE A 51 -21.16 12.92 11.55
CA ILE A 51 -21.57 14.34 11.59
C ILE A 51 -22.51 14.67 10.43
N LYS A 52 -22.28 14.08 9.25
CA LYS A 52 -23.10 14.31 8.05
C LYS A 52 -24.20 13.26 7.83
N TRP A 53 -24.50 12.44 8.83
CA TRP A 53 -25.51 11.38 8.74
C TRP A 53 -26.88 11.87 8.25
N GLY A 54 -27.30 13.06 8.69
CA GLY A 54 -28.58 13.66 8.31
C GLY A 54 -28.74 13.92 6.82
N GLU A 55 -27.63 14.19 6.11
CA GLU A 55 -27.63 14.46 4.67
C GLU A 55 -28.00 13.22 3.82
N MET A 56 -27.88 12.00 4.37
CA MET A 56 -28.26 10.77 3.64
C MET A 56 -29.74 10.72 3.25
N ARG A 57 -30.61 11.54 3.85
CA ARG A 57 -32.03 11.66 3.44
C ARG A 57 -32.16 12.02 1.97
N GLU A 58 -31.23 12.77 1.42
CA GLU A 58 -31.16 13.13 0.00
C GLU A 58 -31.18 11.87 -0.90
N VAL A 59 -30.40 10.84 -0.55
CA VAL A 59 -30.31 9.60 -1.33
C VAL A 59 -31.60 8.78 -1.22
N PHE A 60 -32.21 8.74 -0.06
CA PHE A 60 -33.47 7.99 0.15
C PHE A 60 -34.68 8.64 -0.57
N GLY A 61 -34.59 9.93 -0.89
CA GLY A 61 -35.61 10.66 -1.64
C GLY A 61 -35.46 10.58 -3.17
N ASP A 62 -34.30 10.13 -3.66
CA ASP A 62 -33.99 10.06 -5.09
C ASP A 62 -33.64 8.62 -5.49
N VAL A 63 -34.55 7.97 -6.21
CA VAL A 63 -34.42 6.56 -6.63
C VAL A 63 -33.25 6.36 -7.60
N GLU A 64 -32.99 7.32 -8.49
CA GLU A 64 -31.91 7.23 -9.48
C GLU A 64 -30.55 7.37 -8.79
N LEU A 65 -30.43 8.35 -7.89
CA LEU A 65 -29.21 8.56 -7.09
C LEU A 65 -28.92 7.36 -6.18
N MET A 66 -29.95 6.75 -5.58
CA MET A 66 -29.83 5.54 -4.78
C MET A 66 -29.34 4.36 -5.63
N ALA A 67 -29.95 4.13 -6.78
CA ALA A 67 -29.56 3.04 -7.68
C ALA A 67 -28.11 3.21 -8.16
N ARG A 68 -27.70 4.42 -8.54
CA ARG A 68 -26.33 4.75 -8.92
C ARG A 68 -25.35 4.48 -7.77
N ALA A 69 -25.70 4.90 -6.55
CA ALA A 69 -24.86 4.69 -5.36
C ALA A 69 -24.67 3.19 -5.05
N LEU A 70 -25.75 2.41 -5.08
CA LEU A 70 -25.69 0.96 -4.83
C LEU A 70 -24.91 0.22 -5.92
N ASN A 71 -25.15 0.51 -7.20
CA ASN A 71 -24.39 -0.08 -8.31
C ASN A 71 -22.90 0.23 -8.21
N ALA A 72 -22.53 1.44 -7.81
CA ALA A 72 -21.14 1.81 -7.64
C ALA A 72 -20.46 1.06 -6.47
N VAL A 73 -21.19 0.83 -5.39
CA VAL A 73 -20.73 0.01 -4.26
C VAL A 73 -20.54 -1.43 -4.70
N GLU A 74 -21.52 -2.04 -5.37
CA GLU A 74 -21.45 -3.38 -5.93
C GLU A 74 -20.24 -3.54 -6.85
N ASN A 75 -20.08 -2.63 -7.80
CA ASN A 75 -18.93 -2.60 -8.71
C ASN A 75 -17.58 -2.58 -7.98
N SER A 76 -17.48 -1.81 -6.88
CA SER A 76 -16.26 -1.77 -6.06
C SER A 76 -15.92 -3.13 -5.47
N PHE A 77 -16.91 -3.80 -4.88
CA PHE A 77 -16.69 -5.11 -4.24
C PHE A 77 -16.45 -6.21 -5.26
N VAL A 78 -17.18 -6.23 -6.37
CA VAL A 78 -16.99 -7.21 -7.46
C VAL A 78 -15.58 -7.11 -8.02
N VAL A 79 -15.13 -5.91 -8.38
CA VAL A 79 -13.77 -5.70 -8.89
C VAL A 79 -12.72 -6.06 -7.84
N ALA A 80 -12.89 -5.60 -6.59
CA ALA A 80 -11.90 -5.86 -5.55
C ALA A 80 -11.76 -7.35 -5.21
N VAL A 81 -12.87 -8.09 -5.10
CA VAL A 81 -12.84 -9.53 -4.82
C VAL A 81 -12.27 -10.29 -6.01
N LEU A 82 -12.74 -10.01 -7.23
CA LEU A 82 -12.27 -10.67 -8.45
C LEU A 82 -10.77 -10.50 -8.62
N VAL A 83 -10.28 -9.24 -8.54
CA VAL A 83 -8.86 -8.93 -8.68
C VAL A 83 -8.04 -9.60 -7.57
N SER A 84 -8.48 -9.56 -6.32
CA SER A 84 -7.74 -10.19 -5.21
C SER A 84 -7.62 -11.70 -5.35
N VAL A 85 -8.67 -12.37 -5.88
CA VAL A 85 -8.60 -13.80 -6.21
C VAL A 85 -7.60 -14.04 -7.34
N LEU A 86 -7.66 -13.25 -8.41
CA LEU A 86 -6.72 -13.36 -9.54
C LEU A 86 -5.28 -13.09 -9.10
N ASP A 87 -5.05 -12.09 -8.24
CA ASP A 87 -3.75 -11.78 -7.67
C ASP A 87 -3.16 -12.96 -6.88
N VAL A 88 -3.97 -13.62 -6.05
CA VAL A 88 -3.51 -14.79 -5.28
C VAL A 88 -3.24 -15.96 -6.22
N VAL A 89 -4.14 -16.23 -7.19
CA VAL A 89 -3.99 -17.34 -8.14
C VAL A 89 -2.75 -17.16 -9.02
N ALA A 90 -2.50 -15.96 -9.54
CA ALA A 90 -1.33 -15.67 -10.36
C ALA A 90 -0.06 -15.42 -9.53
N GLY A 91 -0.20 -14.86 -8.34
CA GLY A 91 0.93 -14.51 -7.45
C GLY A 91 1.56 -15.72 -6.77
N VAL A 92 0.79 -16.77 -6.44
CA VAL A 92 1.34 -18.00 -5.84
C VAL A 92 2.38 -18.66 -6.74
N PRO A 93 2.14 -18.94 -8.03
CA PRO A 93 3.16 -19.52 -8.91
C PRO A 93 4.39 -18.63 -9.07
N MET A 94 4.22 -17.30 -9.15
CA MET A 94 5.32 -16.35 -9.25
C MET A 94 6.17 -16.35 -7.97
N ALA A 95 5.52 -16.29 -6.81
CA ALA A 95 6.20 -16.35 -5.52
C ALA A 95 6.95 -17.69 -5.34
N TRP A 96 6.34 -18.79 -5.82
CA TRP A 96 6.98 -20.09 -5.82
C TRP A 96 8.24 -20.12 -6.69
N LEU A 97 8.13 -19.56 -7.91
CA LEU A 97 9.27 -19.44 -8.84
C LEU A 97 10.41 -18.63 -8.20
N ILE A 98 10.11 -17.48 -7.59
CA ILE A 98 11.11 -16.63 -6.91
C ILE A 98 11.74 -17.36 -5.72
N ALA A 99 10.95 -18.00 -4.87
CA ALA A 99 11.43 -18.58 -3.61
C ALA A 99 12.18 -19.92 -3.80
N ARG A 100 11.91 -20.68 -4.87
CA ARG A 100 12.43 -22.05 -5.08
C ARG A 100 13.41 -22.20 -6.24
N SER A 101 13.50 -21.24 -7.14
CA SER A 101 14.47 -21.30 -8.24
C SER A 101 15.89 -21.03 -7.76
N LYS A 102 16.83 -21.78 -8.29
CA LYS A 102 18.28 -21.62 -8.06
C LYS A 102 18.98 -20.80 -9.15
N SER A 103 18.24 -20.30 -10.13
CA SER A 103 18.77 -19.52 -11.25
C SER A 103 19.29 -18.16 -10.78
N ARG A 104 20.42 -17.71 -11.34
CA ARG A 104 20.95 -16.36 -11.09
C ARG A 104 20.02 -15.25 -11.57
N TRP A 105 19.20 -15.52 -12.58
CA TRP A 105 18.20 -14.59 -13.11
C TRP A 105 17.03 -14.35 -12.17
N ILE A 106 16.86 -15.20 -11.15
CA ILE A 106 15.77 -15.03 -10.19
C ILE A 106 15.89 -13.74 -9.39
N ASN A 107 17.10 -13.29 -9.10
CA ASN A 107 17.31 -12.01 -8.40
C ASN A 107 16.88 -10.81 -9.26
N VAL A 108 17.02 -10.91 -10.58
CA VAL A 108 16.53 -9.89 -11.52
C VAL A 108 15.01 -9.92 -11.54
N LEU A 109 14.42 -11.10 -11.69
CA LEU A 109 12.97 -11.28 -11.68
C LEU A 109 12.35 -10.82 -10.37
N ASP A 110 12.97 -11.12 -9.25
CA ASP A 110 12.57 -10.65 -7.92
C ASP A 110 12.55 -9.13 -7.82
N THR A 111 13.58 -8.47 -8.37
CA THR A 111 13.64 -7.00 -8.43
C THR A 111 12.60 -6.42 -9.38
N LEU A 112 12.40 -7.05 -10.54
CA LEU A 112 11.40 -6.60 -11.53
C LEU A 112 9.97 -6.73 -10.99
N ALA A 113 9.71 -7.72 -10.14
CA ALA A 113 8.39 -7.89 -9.51
C ALA A 113 8.00 -6.70 -8.60
N ASP A 114 8.97 -5.92 -8.12
CA ASP A 114 8.69 -4.72 -7.32
C ASP A 114 8.45 -3.45 -8.15
N VAL A 115 8.78 -3.46 -9.44
CA VAL A 115 8.69 -2.26 -10.28
C VAL A 115 7.30 -1.60 -10.24
N PRO A 116 6.19 -2.34 -10.41
CA PRO A 116 4.86 -1.72 -10.35
C PRO A 116 4.50 -1.14 -8.98
N PHE A 117 5.16 -1.61 -7.92
CA PHE A 117 4.98 -1.06 -6.57
C PHE A 117 5.71 0.27 -6.37
N ILE A 118 6.83 0.45 -7.07
CA ILE A 118 7.65 1.67 -7.00
C ILE A 118 7.02 2.80 -7.83
N VAL A 119 6.36 2.45 -8.95
CA VAL A 119 5.70 3.41 -9.82
C VAL A 119 4.47 4.01 -9.12
N PRO A 120 4.35 5.34 -9.03
CA PRO A 120 3.16 5.98 -8.46
C PRO A 120 1.88 5.57 -9.18
N THR A 121 0.77 5.36 -8.43
CA THR A 121 -0.47 4.81 -8.99
C THR A 121 -1.06 5.66 -10.11
N ALA A 122 -0.94 6.99 -10.05
CA ALA A 122 -1.35 7.88 -11.14
C ALA A 122 -0.58 7.60 -12.44
N VAL A 123 0.73 7.36 -12.33
CA VAL A 123 1.56 7.00 -13.48
C VAL A 123 1.18 5.63 -14.03
N LEU A 124 0.90 4.64 -13.15
CA LEU A 124 0.38 3.34 -13.57
C LEU A 124 -0.94 3.47 -14.32
N GLY A 125 -1.86 4.32 -13.84
CA GLY A 125 -3.13 4.58 -14.52
C GLY A 125 -2.93 5.09 -15.95
N TYR A 126 -2.06 6.08 -16.13
CA TYR A 126 -1.73 6.61 -17.46
C TYR A 126 -0.99 5.57 -18.32
N SER A 127 -0.04 4.86 -17.73
CA SER A 127 0.76 3.84 -18.43
C SER A 127 -0.12 2.73 -19.01
N LEU A 128 -1.08 2.22 -18.20
CA LEU A 128 -2.03 1.20 -18.65
C LEU A 128 -3.03 1.76 -19.67
N LEU A 129 -3.48 3.00 -19.51
CA LEU A 129 -4.34 3.66 -20.48
C LEU A 129 -3.66 3.72 -21.85
N LEU A 130 -2.40 4.13 -21.91
CA LEU A 130 -1.62 4.16 -23.13
C LEU A 130 -1.44 2.76 -23.72
N PHE A 131 -1.03 1.80 -22.92
CA PHE A 131 -0.73 0.45 -23.40
C PHE A 131 -1.96 -0.28 -23.96
N TRP A 132 -3.06 -0.22 -23.26
CA TRP A 132 -4.25 -1.01 -23.60
C TRP A 132 -5.22 -0.28 -24.53
N TYR A 133 -5.33 1.05 -24.42
CA TYR A 133 -6.36 1.82 -25.12
C TYR A 133 -5.79 2.71 -26.23
N LYS A 134 -4.65 3.38 -25.98
CA LYS A 134 -4.08 4.34 -26.93
C LYS A 134 -2.66 3.97 -27.41
N PRO A 135 -2.37 2.72 -27.74
CA PRO A 135 -1.02 2.32 -28.13
C PRO A 135 -0.56 3.04 -29.41
N GLY A 136 -1.47 3.35 -30.32
CA GLY A 136 -1.18 4.03 -31.58
C GLY A 136 -0.79 5.50 -31.48
N GLU A 137 -1.02 6.17 -30.34
CA GLU A 137 -0.55 7.54 -30.11
C GLU A 137 0.97 7.60 -29.91
N ILE A 138 1.59 6.47 -29.51
CA ILE A 138 2.99 6.43 -29.09
C ILE A 138 3.78 5.31 -29.76
N SER A 139 3.14 4.23 -30.17
CA SER A 139 3.84 3.11 -30.82
C SER A 139 3.07 2.59 -32.03
N PRO A 140 3.72 2.54 -33.19
CA PRO A 140 3.16 1.92 -34.40
C PRO A 140 3.01 0.40 -34.28
N LEU A 141 3.51 -0.23 -33.20
CA LEU A 141 3.44 -1.68 -32.96
C LEU A 141 2.01 -2.19 -32.74
N PHE A 142 1.10 -1.34 -32.22
CA PHE A 142 -0.28 -1.68 -31.96
C PHE A 142 -1.19 -0.61 -32.53
N GLY A 143 -1.57 -0.71 -33.77
CA GLY A 143 -2.41 0.28 -34.47
C GLY A 143 -3.87 0.40 -34.00
N TYR A 144 -4.30 -0.39 -32.99
CA TYR A 144 -5.68 -0.46 -32.52
C TYR A 144 -5.75 -0.62 -31.00
N SER A 145 -6.86 -0.16 -30.44
CA SER A 145 -7.18 -0.31 -29.02
C SER A 145 -7.46 -1.77 -28.68
N LEU A 146 -6.75 -2.32 -27.68
CA LEU A 146 -6.92 -3.69 -27.20
C LEU A 146 -8.05 -3.77 -26.17
N VAL A 147 -8.10 -2.81 -25.24
CA VAL A 147 -9.09 -2.74 -24.17
C VAL A 147 -9.55 -1.29 -24.02
N SER A 148 -10.85 -1.07 -24.17
CA SER A 148 -11.45 0.26 -23.96
C SER A 148 -11.57 0.61 -22.47
N PRO A 149 -11.54 1.93 -22.13
CA PRO A 149 -11.82 2.38 -20.77
C PRO A 149 -13.14 1.83 -20.24
N GLY A 150 -13.10 1.22 -19.06
CA GLY A 150 -14.25 0.55 -18.46
C GLY A 150 -13.83 -0.44 -17.40
N TRP A 151 -14.75 -1.29 -16.97
CA TRP A 151 -14.53 -2.23 -15.88
C TRP A 151 -13.34 -3.18 -16.09
N LEU A 152 -13.11 -3.64 -17.33
CA LEU A 152 -12.01 -4.56 -17.63
C LEU A 152 -10.65 -3.87 -17.49
N LEU A 153 -10.51 -2.63 -18.00
CA LEU A 153 -9.27 -1.86 -17.86
C LEU A 153 -9.04 -1.47 -16.39
N VAL A 154 -10.11 -1.20 -15.62
CA VAL A 154 -10.03 -1.01 -14.17
C VAL A 154 -9.54 -2.29 -13.48
N ALA A 155 -10.07 -3.45 -13.85
CA ALA A 155 -9.62 -4.73 -13.26
C ALA A 155 -8.15 -5.03 -13.58
N LEU A 156 -7.69 -4.78 -14.82
CA LEU A 156 -6.27 -4.91 -15.20
C LEU A 156 -5.37 -3.95 -14.42
N LEU A 157 -5.81 -2.70 -14.24
CA LEU A 157 -5.08 -1.73 -13.43
C LEU A 157 -4.95 -2.19 -11.98
N HIS A 158 -6.08 -2.60 -11.37
CA HIS A 158 -6.10 -3.07 -9.99
C HIS A 158 -5.23 -4.32 -9.80
N PHE A 159 -5.29 -5.26 -10.74
CA PHE A 159 -4.39 -6.42 -10.77
C PHE A 159 -2.92 -5.99 -10.82
N THR A 160 -2.57 -5.05 -11.69
CA THR A 160 -1.18 -4.62 -11.88
C THR A 160 -0.55 -4.05 -10.62
N PHE A 161 -1.26 -3.22 -9.85
CA PHE A 161 -0.67 -2.59 -8.66
C PHE A 161 -0.83 -3.43 -7.37
N SER A 162 -1.76 -4.37 -7.29
CA SER A 162 -1.92 -5.25 -6.12
C SER A 162 -1.10 -6.53 -6.22
N TYR A 163 -0.84 -7.03 -7.42
CA TYR A 163 -0.05 -8.23 -7.68
C TYR A 163 1.31 -8.28 -6.96
N PRO A 164 2.16 -7.22 -6.99
CA PRO A 164 3.44 -7.23 -6.29
C PRO A 164 3.31 -7.43 -4.78
N VAL A 165 2.26 -6.88 -4.16
CA VAL A 165 1.99 -7.02 -2.73
C VAL A 165 1.73 -8.47 -2.38
N VAL A 166 0.91 -9.15 -3.18
CA VAL A 166 0.60 -10.58 -3.01
C VAL A 166 1.85 -11.43 -3.17
N VAL A 167 2.61 -11.19 -4.25
CA VAL A 167 3.87 -11.92 -4.49
C VAL A 167 4.82 -11.76 -3.31
N ARG A 168 5.02 -10.54 -2.78
CA ARG A 168 5.93 -10.27 -1.64
C ARG A 168 5.51 -10.97 -0.36
N VAL A 169 4.23 -10.94 -0.01
CA VAL A 169 3.73 -11.63 1.19
C VAL A 169 3.95 -13.13 1.09
N ILE A 170 3.70 -13.71 -0.08
CA ILE A 170 3.84 -15.16 -0.28
C ILE A 170 5.32 -15.58 -0.38
N VAL A 171 6.18 -14.79 -1.05
CA VAL A 171 7.64 -15.02 -1.07
C VAL A 171 8.19 -15.03 0.35
N GLY A 172 7.85 -14.02 1.16
CA GLY A 172 8.27 -13.98 2.57
C GLY A 172 7.86 -15.24 3.32
N ALA A 173 6.60 -15.67 3.18
CA ALA A 173 6.10 -16.87 3.83
C ALA A 173 6.80 -18.16 3.37
N LEU A 174 7.14 -18.26 2.07
CA LEU A 174 7.85 -19.40 1.50
C LEU A 174 9.34 -19.46 1.91
N LEU A 175 9.95 -18.31 2.17
CA LEU A 175 11.33 -18.23 2.66
C LEU A 175 11.45 -18.51 4.17
N ASP A 176 10.45 -18.08 4.95
CA ASP A 176 10.37 -18.32 6.40
C ASP A 176 9.97 -19.78 6.73
N TYR A 177 9.38 -20.48 5.76
CA TYR A 177 8.92 -21.84 5.90
C TYR A 177 10.08 -22.86 5.82
N LYS A 178 10.10 -23.83 6.73
CA LYS A 178 11.12 -24.91 6.77
C LYS A 178 10.95 -25.87 5.61
N ILE A 179 11.89 -25.88 4.67
CA ILE A 179 11.85 -26.71 3.46
C ILE A 179 11.88 -28.22 3.77
N GLU A 180 12.34 -28.59 4.96
CA GLU A 180 12.40 -29.97 5.45
C GLU A 180 11.03 -30.65 5.45
N TYR A 181 9.95 -29.89 5.64
CA TYR A 181 8.58 -30.43 5.55
C TYR A 181 8.22 -30.89 4.13
N GLU A 182 8.64 -30.13 3.11
CA GLU A 182 8.48 -30.55 1.71
C GLU A 182 9.31 -31.79 1.41
N GLN A 183 10.57 -31.80 1.86
CA GLN A 183 11.47 -32.92 1.66
C GLN A 183 10.94 -34.19 2.32
N ALA A 184 10.47 -34.12 3.56
CA ALA A 184 9.87 -35.25 4.26
C ALA A 184 8.62 -35.79 3.54
N SER A 185 7.74 -34.92 3.06
CA SER A 185 6.57 -35.33 2.26
C SER A 185 6.98 -36.05 0.96
N ARG A 186 8.03 -35.54 0.29
CA ARG A 186 8.53 -36.13 -0.96
C ARG A 186 9.24 -37.46 -0.74
N THR A 187 9.97 -37.65 0.36
CA THR A 187 10.56 -38.94 0.72
C THR A 187 9.52 -40.00 1.02
N LEU A 188 8.31 -39.61 1.46
CA LEU A 188 7.14 -40.48 1.61
C LEU A 188 6.43 -40.77 0.29
N GLY A 189 6.97 -40.33 -0.87
CA GLY A 189 6.45 -40.62 -2.20
C GLY A 189 5.42 -39.62 -2.74
N ALA A 190 5.15 -38.51 -2.05
CA ALA A 190 4.20 -37.50 -2.54
C ALA A 190 4.79 -36.74 -3.76
N PRO A 191 4.02 -36.59 -4.87
CA PRO A 191 4.40 -35.75 -5.99
C PRO A 191 4.58 -34.27 -5.58
N PRO A 192 5.40 -33.48 -6.30
CA PRO A 192 5.65 -32.09 -5.97
C PRO A 192 4.38 -31.25 -5.79
N LEU A 193 3.39 -31.37 -6.67
CA LEU A 193 2.13 -30.62 -6.59
C LEU A 193 1.30 -31.06 -5.37
N THR A 194 1.28 -32.35 -5.05
CA THR A 194 0.59 -32.85 -3.86
C THR A 194 1.24 -32.30 -2.59
N THR A 195 2.57 -32.33 -2.50
CA THR A 195 3.33 -31.72 -1.39
C THR A 195 3.03 -30.22 -1.26
N ALA A 196 3.07 -29.48 -2.38
CA ALA A 196 2.74 -28.05 -2.39
C ALA A 196 1.34 -27.79 -1.84
N ARG A 197 0.32 -28.53 -2.32
CA ARG A 197 -1.08 -28.35 -1.94
C ARG A 197 -1.35 -28.76 -0.48
N THR A 198 -0.85 -29.92 -0.05
CA THR A 198 -1.21 -30.49 1.25
C THR A 198 -0.34 -30.00 2.40
N VAL A 199 0.93 -29.74 2.14
CA VAL A 199 1.91 -29.35 3.16
C VAL A 199 2.19 -27.84 3.09
N THR A 200 2.77 -27.36 1.98
CA THR A 200 3.25 -25.99 1.91
C THR A 200 2.11 -24.96 1.98
N LEU A 201 1.10 -25.06 1.10
CA LEU A 201 -0.03 -24.14 1.12
C LEU A 201 -0.84 -24.25 2.42
N GLY A 202 -0.88 -25.45 3.04
CA GLY A 202 -1.50 -25.66 4.35
C GLY A 202 -0.81 -24.84 5.45
N ILE A 203 0.52 -24.81 5.46
CA ILE A 203 1.33 -24.10 6.47
C ILE A 203 1.32 -22.60 6.22
N ILE A 204 1.48 -22.14 4.97
CA ILE A 204 1.49 -20.71 4.64
C ILE A 204 0.09 -20.10 4.47
N LYS A 205 -0.98 -20.87 4.73
CA LYS A 205 -2.36 -20.42 4.63
C LYS A 205 -2.66 -19.08 5.30
N PRO A 206 -2.16 -18.78 6.52
CA PRO A 206 -2.37 -17.46 7.12
C PRO A 206 -1.81 -16.32 6.26
N SER A 207 -0.69 -16.56 5.59
CA SER A 207 -0.06 -15.59 4.69
C SER A 207 -0.83 -15.43 3.37
N LEU A 208 -1.46 -16.52 2.86
CA LEU A 208 -2.37 -16.42 1.70
C LEU A 208 -3.60 -15.56 2.01
N ILE A 209 -4.17 -15.74 3.21
CA ILE A 209 -5.28 -14.92 3.70
C ILE A 209 -4.85 -13.45 3.83
N ALA A 210 -3.68 -13.21 4.42
CA ALA A 210 -3.14 -11.86 4.55
C ALA A 210 -2.88 -11.21 3.18
N ALA A 211 -2.34 -11.96 2.22
CA ALA A 211 -2.13 -11.50 0.85
C ALA A 211 -3.44 -11.11 0.16
N PHE A 212 -4.48 -11.95 0.27
CA PHE A 212 -5.81 -11.64 -0.25
C PHE A 212 -6.39 -10.35 0.37
N ILE A 213 -6.33 -10.23 1.71
CA ILE A 213 -6.83 -9.07 2.44
C ILE A 213 -6.11 -7.78 1.99
N LEU A 214 -4.79 -7.83 1.83
CA LEU A 214 -4.01 -6.67 1.39
C LEU A 214 -4.31 -6.29 -0.05
N ALA A 215 -4.47 -7.25 -0.97
CA ALA A 215 -4.89 -7.01 -2.33
C ALA A 215 -6.29 -6.39 -2.38
N PHE A 216 -7.23 -6.94 -1.62
CA PHE A 216 -8.60 -6.44 -1.52
C PHE A 216 -8.65 -5.00 -0.99
N ALA A 217 -7.96 -4.72 0.13
CA ALA A 217 -7.90 -3.37 0.70
C ALA A 217 -7.26 -2.37 -0.28
N ARG A 218 -6.21 -2.79 -0.98
CA ARG A 218 -5.56 -1.97 -1.99
C ARG A 218 -6.48 -1.69 -3.18
N SER A 219 -7.17 -2.70 -3.69
CA SER A 219 -8.09 -2.59 -4.83
C SER A 219 -9.29 -1.69 -4.50
N ILE A 220 -9.95 -1.88 -3.37
CA ILE A 220 -11.13 -1.10 -3.00
C ILE A 220 -10.80 0.36 -2.69
N SER A 221 -9.55 0.65 -2.32
CA SER A 221 -9.13 2.00 -1.92
C SER A 221 -8.60 2.87 -3.06
N GLU A 222 -8.30 2.30 -4.22
CA GLU A 222 -7.69 3.06 -5.32
C GLU A 222 -8.71 3.94 -6.04
N THR A 223 -8.37 5.22 -6.21
CA THR A 223 -9.27 6.21 -6.81
C THR A 223 -8.63 6.93 -7.99
N GLY A 224 -7.45 7.51 -7.80
CA GLY A 224 -6.84 8.40 -8.79
C GLY A 224 -6.53 7.70 -10.11
N ALA A 225 -5.83 6.59 -10.06
CA ALA A 225 -5.52 5.78 -11.23
C ALA A 225 -6.80 5.20 -11.87
N THR A 226 -7.74 4.73 -11.04
CA THR A 226 -9.03 4.20 -11.50
C THR A 226 -9.79 5.24 -12.30
N MET A 227 -9.81 6.50 -11.85
CA MET A 227 -10.48 7.59 -12.56
C MET A 227 -9.90 7.86 -13.96
N MET A 228 -8.66 7.52 -14.24
CA MET A 228 -8.05 7.67 -15.56
C MET A 228 -8.52 6.63 -16.57
N VAL A 229 -8.78 5.39 -16.11
CA VAL A 229 -9.06 4.23 -16.95
C VAL A 229 -10.53 3.81 -16.95
N ALA A 230 -11.35 4.37 -16.08
CA ALA A 230 -12.72 3.93 -15.85
C ALA A 230 -13.70 4.25 -16.99
N GLY A 231 -13.46 5.33 -17.76
CA GLY A 231 -14.42 5.78 -18.77
C GLY A 231 -15.79 6.08 -18.15
N ALA A 232 -16.82 5.39 -18.63
CA ALA A 232 -18.19 5.48 -18.09
C ALA A 232 -18.44 4.57 -16.87
N PHE A 233 -17.50 3.65 -16.55
CA PHE A 233 -17.63 2.78 -15.40
C PHE A 233 -17.50 3.57 -14.09
N GLU A 234 -18.40 3.32 -13.15
CA GLU A 234 -18.39 3.94 -11.83
C GLU A 234 -18.25 2.88 -10.74
N ASN A 235 -17.29 3.12 -9.85
CA ASN A 235 -17.18 2.42 -8.57
C ASN A 235 -17.38 3.41 -7.41
N GLY A 236 -17.51 2.92 -6.19
CA GLY A 236 -17.77 3.76 -5.03
C GLY A 236 -16.78 4.91 -4.84
N PRO A 237 -15.45 4.69 -4.90
CA PRO A 237 -14.47 5.78 -4.84
C PRO A 237 -14.67 6.88 -5.90
N ILE A 238 -15.04 6.53 -7.13
CA ILE A 238 -15.33 7.50 -8.20
C ILE A 238 -16.60 8.26 -7.90
N VAL A 239 -17.67 7.59 -7.46
CA VAL A 239 -18.92 8.25 -7.09
C VAL A 239 -18.70 9.23 -5.94
N ILE A 240 -18.01 8.81 -4.86
CA ILE A 240 -17.66 9.72 -3.76
C ILE A 240 -16.94 10.96 -4.28
N GLN A 241 -15.94 10.80 -5.16
CA GLN A 241 -15.17 11.93 -5.70
C GLN A 241 -16.01 12.86 -6.59
N ARG A 242 -17.00 12.32 -7.32
CA ARG A 242 -17.90 13.11 -8.18
C ARG A 242 -19.02 13.81 -7.40
N THR A 243 -19.46 13.24 -6.29
CA THR A 243 -20.62 13.72 -5.53
C THR A 243 -20.27 14.55 -4.30
N LYS A 244 -19.03 14.53 -3.83
CA LYS A 244 -18.59 15.13 -2.56
C LYS A 244 -18.91 16.62 -2.39
N ASP A 245 -19.03 17.38 -3.49
CA ASP A 245 -19.28 18.82 -3.47
C ASP A 245 -20.71 19.19 -3.93
N VAL A 246 -21.47 18.21 -4.48
CA VAL A 246 -22.82 18.44 -5.06
C VAL A 246 -23.88 17.63 -4.31
N TYR A 247 -23.65 16.34 -4.07
CA TYR A 247 -24.59 15.43 -3.42
C TYR A 247 -23.92 14.83 -2.17
N VAL A 248 -23.86 15.63 -1.10
CA VAL A 248 -23.17 15.23 0.14
C VAL A 248 -23.79 13.96 0.73
N GLY A 249 -25.12 13.82 0.65
CA GLY A 249 -25.84 12.63 1.10
C GLY A 249 -25.37 11.35 0.41
N ALA A 250 -25.20 11.38 -0.91
CA ALA A 250 -24.67 10.23 -1.67
C ALA A 250 -23.23 9.90 -1.29
N THR A 251 -22.40 10.92 -1.10
CA THR A 251 -21.02 10.76 -0.62
C THR A 251 -20.97 10.06 0.74
N VAL A 252 -21.79 10.50 1.70
CA VAL A 252 -21.87 9.92 3.05
C VAL A 252 -22.38 8.48 2.99
N PHE A 253 -23.45 8.23 2.23
CA PHE A 253 -24.06 6.92 2.07
C PHE A 253 -23.07 5.89 1.48
N VAL A 254 -22.47 6.22 0.33
CA VAL A 254 -21.48 5.32 -0.31
C VAL A 254 -20.26 5.11 0.58
N SER A 255 -19.75 6.17 1.22
CA SER A 255 -18.60 6.05 2.14
C SER A 255 -18.91 5.15 3.32
N LEU A 256 -20.09 5.30 3.94
CA LEU A 256 -20.51 4.45 5.06
C LEU A 256 -20.61 2.98 4.67
N ILE A 257 -21.29 2.70 3.55
CA ILE A 257 -21.44 1.31 3.08
C ILE A 257 -20.08 0.70 2.76
N LEU A 258 -19.20 1.42 2.05
CA LEU A 258 -17.86 0.93 1.74
C LEU A 258 -17.07 0.64 3.02
N ILE A 259 -17.11 1.51 4.03
CA ILE A 259 -16.41 1.30 5.30
C ILE A 259 -16.96 0.07 6.02
N VAL A 260 -18.28 0.01 6.22
CA VAL A 260 -18.92 -1.08 6.97
C VAL A 260 -18.67 -2.42 6.29
N PHE A 261 -18.94 -2.52 4.98
CA PHE A 261 -18.77 -3.78 4.26
C PHE A 261 -17.30 -4.19 4.13
N SER A 262 -16.37 -3.25 3.93
CA SER A 262 -14.95 -3.55 3.94
C SER A 262 -14.50 -4.11 5.30
N CYS A 263 -14.94 -3.54 6.41
CA CYS A 263 -14.67 -4.06 7.74
C CYS A 263 -15.30 -5.45 7.96
N LEU A 264 -16.53 -5.67 7.49
CA LEU A 264 -17.21 -6.98 7.57
C LEU A 264 -16.49 -8.05 6.74
N ILE A 265 -16.10 -7.73 5.51
CA ILE A 265 -15.35 -8.67 4.64
C ILE A 265 -13.98 -8.98 5.26
N PHE A 266 -13.27 -7.96 5.77
CA PHE A 266 -12.00 -8.17 6.46
C PHE A 266 -12.16 -9.11 7.66
N ALA A 267 -13.15 -8.88 8.51
CA ALA A 267 -13.44 -9.71 9.66
C ALA A 267 -13.86 -11.13 9.23
N ALA A 268 -14.73 -11.25 8.22
CA ALA A 268 -15.17 -12.53 7.68
C ALA A 268 -14.01 -13.35 7.11
N VAL A 269 -13.17 -12.74 6.26
CA VAL A 269 -12.00 -13.42 5.67
C VAL A 269 -11.01 -13.84 6.76
N ARG A 270 -10.79 -13.03 7.79
CA ARG A 270 -9.91 -13.36 8.92
C ARG A 270 -10.45 -14.53 9.75
N VAL A 271 -11.75 -14.55 10.03
CA VAL A 271 -12.39 -15.59 10.86
C VAL A 271 -12.63 -16.88 10.06
N LEU A 272 -13.26 -16.78 8.89
CA LEU A 272 -13.57 -17.93 8.05
C LEU A 272 -12.30 -18.51 7.42
N GLY A 273 -11.38 -17.67 6.99
CA GLY A 273 -10.09 -18.08 6.44
C GLY A 273 -9.29 -18.93 7.42
N SER A 274 -9.31 -18.63 8.71
CA SER A 274 -8.65 -19.45 9.72
C SER A 274 -9.28 -20.86 9.85
N ARG A 275 -10.60 -20.98 9.63
CA ARG A 275 -11.36 -22.23 9.70
C ARG A 275 -11.33 -23.05 8.40
N PHE A 276 -11.03 -22.43 7.27
CA PHE A 276 -10.97 -23.12 5.97
C PHE A 276 -9.86 -24.18 5.99
N LYS A 277 -10.21 -25.45 5.79
CA LYS A 277 -9.25 -26.56 5.72
C LYS A 277 -8.98 -26.88 4.25
N LEU A 278 -7.75 -26.73 3.82
CA LEU A 278 -7.33 -27.25 2.51
C LEU A 278 -7.47 -28.79 2.52
N PRO A 279 -7.96 -29.41 1.44
CA PRO A 279 -8.16 -30.86 1.39
C PRO A 279 -6.80 -31.57 1.52
N VAL A 280 -6.62 -32.33 2.60
CA VAL A 280 -5.40 -33.08 2.88
C VAL A 280 -5.33 -34.34 2.02
N LYS A 281 -6.46 -35.01 1.79
CA LYS A 281 -6.54 -36.20 0.94
C LYS A 281 -6.47 -35.82 -0.53
N GLY A 282 -5.75 -36.63 -1.32
CA GLY A 282 -5.61 -36.43 -2.78
C GLY A 282 -6.96 -36.41 -3.47
N ALA A 283 -7.37 -35.24 -3.96
CA ALA A 283 -8.61 -35.14 -4.75
C ALA A 283 -8.44 -35.74 -6.14
N TRP A 284 -7.24 -35.58 -6.74
CA TRP A 284 -6.92 -36.05 -8.08
C TRP A 284 -5.49 -36.54 -8.21
N PRO A 285 -5.11 -37.69 -7.63
CA PRO A 285 -3.71 -38.13 -7.55
C PRO A 285 -3.05 -38.34 -8.91
N THR A 286 -3.79 -38.81 -9.89
CA THR A 286 -3.30 -39.01 -11.27
C THR A 286 -3.02 -37.69 -11.99
N LEU A 287 -3.91 -36.70 -11.83
CA LEU A 287 -3.74 -35.37 -12.39
C LEU A 287 -2.60 -34.62 -11.73
N GLU A 288 -2.51 -34.67 -10.40
CA GLU A 288 -1.43 -34.04 -9.62
C GLU A 288 -0.06 -34.62 -10.01
N ARG A 289 0.01 -35.92 -10.26
CA ARG A 289 1.24 -36.58 -10.74
C ARG A 289 1.61 -36.11 -12.15
N LYS A 290 0.63 -36.04 -13.09
CA LYS A 290 0.86 -35.52 -14.45
C LYS A 290 1.33 -34.05 -14.44
N LEU A 291 0.68 -33.21 -13.64
CA LEU A 291 1.06 -31.79 -13.49
C LEU A 291 2.38 -31.57 -12.74
N SER A 292 2.94 -32.61 -12.13
CA SER A 292 4.25 -32.57 -11.48
C SER A 292 5.41 -32.92 -12.42
N TYR A 293 5.15 -33.32 -13.68
CA TYR A 293 6.22 -33.56 -14.66
C TYR A 293 6.90 -32.25 -15.07
N THR A 294 8.16 -32.34 -15.48
CA THR A 294 9.00 -31.21 -15.87
C THR A 294 8.32 -30.32 -16.95
N ALA A 295 7.68 -30.93 -17.95
CA ALA A 295 6.99 -30.19 -19.00
C ALA A 295 5.81 -29.35 -18.45
N ALA A 296 5.02 -29.89 -17.52
CA ALA A 296 3.90 -29.16 -16.92
C ALA A 296 4.37 -28.04 -15.98
N THR A 297 5.45 -28.27 -15.23
CA THR A 297 6.05 -27.24 -14.37
C THR A 297 6.70 -26.12 -15.20
N SER A 298 7.37 -26.46 -16.30
CA SER A 298 7.92 -25.47 -17.24
C SER A 298 6.82 -24.66 -17.92
N ALA A 299 5.71 -25.30 -18.34
CA ALA A 299 4.56 -24.61 -18.90
C ALA A 299 3.92 -23.65 -17.89
N ARG A 300 3.74 -24.08 -16.62
CA ARG A 300 3.27 -23.21 -15.54
C ARG A 300 4.18 -21.98 -15.37
N ASP A 301 5.49 -22.18 -15.30
CA ASP A 301 6.45 -21.11 -15.11
C ASP A 301 6.47 -20.15 -16.31
N SER A 302 6.35 -20.68 -17.54
CA SER A 302 6.24 -19.87 -18.76
C SER A 302 4.95 -19.03 -18.78
N VAL A 303 3.81 -19.60 -18.42
CA VAL A 303 2.53 -18.86 -18.31
C VAL A 303 2.62 -17.80 -17.22
N THR A 304 3.23 -18.12 -16.08
CA THR A 304 3.43 -17.17 -14.98
C THR A 304 4.26 -15.97 -15.43
N LEU A 305 5.36 -16.22 -16.13
CA LEU A 305 6.22 -15.16 -16.69
C LEU A 305 5.49 -14.38 -17.78
N LEU A 306 4.74 -15.03 -18.65
CA LEU A 306 3.94 -14.36 -19.68
C LEU A 306 2.93 -13.39 -19.05
N ILE A 307 2.16 -13.84 -18.05
CA ILE A 307 1.21 -12.98 -17.34
C ILE A 307 1.96 -11.82 -16.68
N PHE A 308 3.05 -12.08 -15.99
CA PHE A 308 3.83 -11.04 -15.34
C PHE A 308 4.36 -10.00 -16.33
N PHE A 309 4.99 -10.43 -17.42
CA PHE A 309 5.55 -9.49 -18.41
C PHE A 309 4.46 -8.77 -19.20
N ALA A 310 3.46 -9.49 -19.72
CA ALA A 310 2.46 -8.93 -20.62
C ALA A 310 1.38 -8.10 -19.92
N VAL A 311 1.01 -8.45 -18.68
CA VAL A 311 -0.09 -7.77 -17.97
C VAL A 311 0.42 -6.82 -16.90
N VAL A 312 1.55 -7.13 -16.25
CA VAL A 312 2.03 -6.37 -15.09
C VAL A 312 3.19 -5.45 -15.46
N LEU A 313 4.33 -6.01 -15.89
CA LEU A 313 5.57 -5.25 -16.01
C LEU A 313 5.59 -4.29 -17.21
N VAL A 314 5.35 -4.80 -18.43
CA VAL A 314 5.41 -3.98 -19.65
C VAL A 314 4.37 -2.86 -19.63
N PRO A 315 3.09 -3.12 -19.29
CA PRO A 315 2.11 -2.05 -19.17
C PRO A 315 2.48 -1.02 -18.10
N SER A 316 3.12 -1.41 -16.99
CA SER A 316 3.53 -0.50 -15.93
C SER A 316 4.61 0.50 -16.36
N LEU A 317 5.46 0.11 -17.28
CA LEU A 317 6.59 0.91 -17.76
C LEU A 317 6.28 1.69 -19.06
N PHE A 318 5.10 1.48 -19.64
CA PHE A 318 4.79 2.00 -20.97
C PHE A 318 4.77 3.54 -21.03
N ALA A 319 4.43 4.21 -19.92
CA ALA A 319 4.53 5.68 -19.81
C ALA A 319 5.96 6.23 -19.96
N ALA A 320 6.99 5.39 -19.90
CA ALA A 320 8.36 5.81 -20.16
C ALA A 320 8.60 6.14 -21.64
N LEU A 321 7.86 5.51 -22.57
CA LEU A 321 8.04 5.77 -24.02
C LEU A 321 7.80 7.24 -24.36
N PRO A 322 6.61 7.85 -24.09
CA PRO A 322 6.40 9.26 -24.39
C PRO A 322 7.35 10.19 -23.60
N ALA A 323 7.82 9.78 -22.43
CA ALA A 323 8.85 10.53 -21.72
C ALA A 323 10.16 10.61 -22.52
N PHE A 324 10.60 9.48 -23.10
CA PHE A 324 11.81 9.45 -23.95
C PHE A 324 11.60 10.21 -25.27
N GLU A 325 10.43 10.13 -25.88
CA GLU A 325 10.10 10.87 -27.11
C GLU A 325 10.03 12.39 -26.89
N ALA A 326 9.65 12.82 -25.69
CA ALA A 326 9.62 14.23 -25.32
C ALA A 326 11.01 14.85 -25.09
N LEU A 327 12.04 14.05 -24.74
CA LEU A 327 13.38 14.56 -24.40
C LEU A 327 14.04 15.39 -25.51
N PRO A 328 14.01 15.02 -26.80
CA PRO A 328 14.63 15.79 -27.86
C PRO A 328 13.77 16.98 -28.34
N THR A 329 12.62 17.23 -27.76
CA THR A 329 11.68 18.28 -28.17
C THR A 329 11.79 19.53 -27.28
N ASP A 330 11.14 20.62 -27.68
CA ASP A 330 11.01 21.87 -26.92
C ASP A 330 10.20 21.69 -25.61
N ILE A 331 9.47 20.57 -25.48
CA ILE A 331 8.70 20.21 -24.27
C ILE A 331 9.62 20.15 -23.05
N LEU A 332 10.80 19.54 -23.18
CA LEU A 332 11.76 19.47 -22.08
C LEU A 332 12.21 20.88 -21.64
N GLN A 333 12.49 21.77 -22.59
CA GLN A 333 12.88 23.14 -22.27
C GLN A 333 11.74 23.91 -21.58
N ARG A 334 10.50 23.75 -22.06
CA ARG A 334 9.29 24.34 -21.43
C ARG A 334 9.08 23.79 -20.02
N ALA A 335 9.27 22.49 -19.82
CA ALA A 335 9.18 21.87 -18.52
C ALA A 335 10.21 22.43 -17.52
N LEU A 336 11.46 22.59 -17.95
CA LEU A 336 12.53 23.13 -17.11
C LEU A 336 12.41 24.65 -16.85
N SER A 337 11.77 25.40 -17.76
CA SER A 337 11.51 26.82 -17.58
C SER A 337 10.32 27.11 -16.62
N SER A 338 9.67 26.08 -16.14
CA SER A 338 8.49 26.19 -15.25
C SER A 338 7.36 27.06 -15.82
N SER A 339 7.23 27.11 -17.15
CA SER A 339 6.13 27.80 -17.81
C SER A 339 4.80 27.00 -17.63
N PRO A 340 3.63 27.63 -17.66
CA PRO A 340 2.38 26.89 -17.60
C PRO A 340 2.29 25.80 -18.70
N PRO A 341 1.82 24.58 -18.38
CA PRO A 341 1.21 24.12 -17.09
C PRO A 341 2.23 23.51 -16.09
N TRP A 342 3.53 23.62 -16.35
CA TRP A 342 4.59 22.96 -15.58
C TRP A 342 4.83 23.58 -14.19
N ASN A 343 4.52 24.87 -13.99
CA ASN A 343 4.57 25.49 -12.65
C ASN A 343 3.71 24.71 -11.64
N ASP A 344 2.46 24.38 -11.98
CA ASP A 344 1.57 23.61 -11.10
C ASP A 344 2.14 22.21 -10.82
N TYR A 345 2.80 21.61 -11.81
CA TYR A 345 3.44 20.30 -11.65
C TYR A 345 4.60 20.36 -10.66
N TRP A 346 5.50 21.34 -10.79
CA TRP A 346 6.64 21.47 -9.89
C TRP A 346 6.23 21.83 -8.46
N GLU A 347 5.26 22.74 -8.30
CA GLU A 347 4.68 23.01 -6.99
C GLU A 347 4.04 21.74 -6.38
N GLY A 348 3.27 21.00 -7.18
CA GLY A 348 2.68 19.75 -6.78
C GLY A 348 3.73 18.71 -6.38
N LEU A 349 4.86 18.68 -7.08
CA LEU A 349 5.99 17.79 -6.78
C LEU A 349 6.63 18.14 -5.42
N ILE A 350 6.99 19.42 -5.22
CA ILE A 350 7.54 19.89 -3.94
C ILE A 350 6.58 19.58 -2.80
N ARG A 351 5.29 19.81 -3.00
CA ARG A 351 4.24 19.52 -2.01
C ARG A 351 4.16 18.03 -1.70
N SER A 352 4.20 17.16 -2.72
CA SER A 352 4.18 15.71 -2.55
C SER A 352 5.32 15.20 -1.66
N TYR A 353 6.53 15.66 -1.95
CA TYR A 353 7.71 15.21 -1.20
C TYR A 353 7.79 15.84 0.19
N SER A 354 7.40 17.10 0.35
CA SER A 354 7.37 17.77 1.65
C SER A 354 6.34 17.14 2.59
N VAL A 355 5.13 16.88 2.10
CA VAL A 355 4.08 16.17 2.86
C VAL A 355 4.54 14.74 3.16
N GLY A 356 5.10 14.02 2.17
CA GLY A 356 5.62 12.68 2.37
C GLY A 356 6.69 12.62 3.46
N ALA A 357 7.62 13.56 3.49
CA ALA A 357 8.64 13.67 4.53
C ALA A 357 8.03 13.98 5.91
N ALA A 358 7.14 14.96 6.00
CA ALA A 358 6.46 15.32 7.24
C ALA A 358 5.65 14.13 7.81
N VAL A 359 4.87 13.46 6.96
CA VAL A 359 4.09 12.26 7.32
C VAL A 359 4.99 11.14 7.80
N THR A 360 6.14 10.93 7.16
CA THR A 360 7.10 9.90 7.56
C THR A 360 7.67 10.19 8.95
N VAL A 361 8.05 11.44 9.23
CA VAL A 361 8.53 11.85 10.56
C VAL A 361 7.43 11.67 11.61
N LEU A 362 6.20 12.09 11.34
CA LEU A 362 5.07 11.92 12.25
C LEU A 362 4.77 10.44 12.52
N ASN A 363 4.81 9.58 11.49
CA ASN A 363 4.65 8.13 11.65
C ASN A 363 5.73 7.53 12.55
N ILE A 364 6.99 7.97 12.43
CA ILE A 364 8.06 7.52 13.31
C ILE A 364 7.78 7.95 14.76
N LEU A 365 7.42 9.22 14.96
CA LEU A 365 7.21 9.78 16.30
C LEU A 365 6.02 9.16 17.03
N ILE A 366 4.88 8.99 16.36
CA ILE A 366 3.64 8.49 16.95
C ILE A 366 3.55 6.95 16.85
N GLY A 367 4.01 6.39 15.74
CA GLY A 367 3.91 4.97 15.44
C GLY A 367 4.92 4.11 16.19
N LEU A 368 6.11 4.59 16.48
CA LEU A 368 7.13 3.81 17.20
C LEU A 368 6.69 3.45 18.63
N PRO A 369 6.19 4.39 19.47
CA PRO A 369 5.64 4.02 20.77
C PRO A 369 4.44 3.07 20.65
N MET A 370 3.56 3.26 19.67
CA MET A 370 2.44 2.36 19.42
C MET A 370 2.90 0.95 19.05
N ALA A 371 3.91 0.82 18.18
CA ALA A 371 4.49 -0.47 17.82
C ALA A 371 5.07 -1.20 19.05
N ILE A 372 5.71 -0.47 19.98
CA ILE A 372 6.20 -1.04 21.25
C ILE A 372 5.04 -1.49 22.14
N ILE A 373 3.96 -0.70 22.24
CA ILE A 373 2.76 -1.06 23.01
C ILE A 373 2.17 -2.36 22.48
N VAL A 374 2.00 -2.46 21.17
CA VAL A 374 1.40 -3.63 20.51
C VAL A 374 2.30 -4.86 20.65
N ALA A 375 3.57 -4.75 20.24
CA ALA A 375 4.52 -5.87 20.21
C ALA A 375 4.82 -6.43 21.60
N ARG A 376 4.91 -5.58 22.62
CA ARG A 376 5.24 -5.98 24.01
C ARG A 376 4.03 -6.05 24.92
N LYS A 377 2.82 -5.92 24.40
CA LYS A 377 1.54 -5.95 25.14
C LYS A 377 1.57 -5.07 26.40
N ARG A 378 2.15 -3.86 26.29
CA ARG A 378 2.44 -2.98 27.45
C ARG A 378 1.21 -2.50 28.21
N LEU A 379 0.02 -2.57 27.61
CA LEU A 379 -1.28 -2.21 28.19
C LEU A 379 -2.19 -3.44 28.34
N GLY A 380 -1.63 -4.64 28.46
CA GLY A 380 -2.39 -5.89 28.65
C GLY A 380 -3.41 -6.14 27.51
N ASN A 381 -4.65 -6.46 27.87
CA ASN A 381 -5.71 -6.75 26.90
C ASN A 381 -6.02 -5.57 25.96
N PHE A 382 -5.82 -4.33 26.41
CA PHE A 382 -6.01 -3.16 25.59
C PHE A 382 -4.99 -3.09 24.44
N SER A 383 -3.77 -3.60 24.61
CA SER A 383 -2.82 -3.74 23.51
C SER A 383 -3.32 -4.66 22.39
N SER A 384 -4.09 -5.69 22.74
CA SER A 384 -4.69 -6.60 21.75
C SER A 384 -5.81 -5.91 20.97
N ALA A 385 -6.60 -5.05 21.61
CA ALA A 385 -7.58 -4.20 20.93
C ALA A 385 -6.89 -3.19 20.00
N LEU A 386 -5.85 -2.49 20.48
CA LEU A 386 -5.06 -1.56 19.67
C LEU A 386 -4.43 -2.25 18.46
N ASN A 387 -3.97 -3.49 18.63
CA ASN A 387 -3.42 -4.29 17.53
C ASN A 387 -4.42 -4.52 16.39
N VAL A 388 -5.72 -4.62 16.69
CA VAL A 388 -6.77 -4.71 15.65
C VAL A 388 -7.11 -3.32 15.10
N LEU A 389 -7.26 -2.33 15.98
CA LEU A 389 -7.68 -0.98 15.61
C LEU A 389 -6.66 -0.26 14.69
N VAL A 390 -5.38 -0.56 14.84
CA VAL A 390 -4.32 -0.01 13.96
C VAL A 390 -4.54 -0.35 12.49
N ASP A 391 -5.20 -1.47 12.17
CA ASP A 391 -5.45 -1.87 10.78
C ASP A 391 -6.70 -1.19 10.17
N VAL A 392 -7.58 -0.61 10.98
CA VAL A 392 -8.84 -0.02 10.49
C VAL A 392 -8.63 1.01 9.38
N PRO A 393 -7.68 1.96 9.47
CA PRO A 393 -7.49 2.96 8.42
C PRO A 393 -7.07 2.39 7.06
N ILE A 394 -6.43 1.22 7.00
CA ILE A 394 -6.03 0.59 5.73
C ILE A 394 -7.22 -0.05 4.99
N ILE A 395 -8.27 -0.37 5.74
CA ILE A 395 -9.49 -1.01 5.21
C ILE A 395 -10.45 0.04 4.66
N ILE A 396 -10.40 1.26 5.18
CA ILE A 396 -11.23 2.37 4.73
C ILE A 396 -10.74 2.85 3.36
N PRO A 397 -11.60 2.93 2.34
CA PRO A 397 -11.23 3.51 1.04
C PRO A 397 -10.67 4.92 1.19
N SER A 398 -9.53 5.20 0.52
CA SER A 398 -8.78 6.44 0.76
C SER A 398 -9.59 7.71 0.49
N VAL A 399 -10.49 7.67 -0.51
CA VAL A 399 -11.37 8.82 -0.80
C VAL A 399 -12.44 8.99 0.29
N ALA A 400 -13.02 7.92 0.80
CA ALA A 400 -13.98 7.97 1.89
C ALA A 400 -13.33 8.51 3.18
N LEU A 401 -12.10 8.06 3.46
CA LEU A 401 -11.30 8.58 4.57
C LEU A 401 -11.00 10.07 4.39
N GLY A 402 -10.61 10.51 3.18
CA GLY A 402 -10.32 11.90 2.88
C GLY A 402 -11.55 12.81 3.06
N VAL A 403 -12.71 12.41 2.52
CA VAL A 403 -13.98 13.15 2.69
C VAL A 403 -14.37 13.24 4.16
N SER A 404 -14.29 12.13 4.89
CA SER A 404 -14.62 12.11 6.31
C SER A 404 -13.71 13.03 7.14
N LEU A 405 -12.40 13.03 6.85
CA LEU A 405 -11.45 13.96 7.48
C LEU A 405 -11.77 15.42 7.13
N ARG A 406 -12.19 15.70 5.88
CA ARG A 406 -12.66 17.04 5.48
C ARG A 406 -13.86 17.47 6.30
N PHE A 407 -14.88 16.62 6.45
CA PHE A 407 -16.08 16.92 7.25
C PHE A 407 -15.72 17.15 8.71
N PHE A 408 -14.87 16.33 9.29
CA PHE A 408 -14.48 16.47 10.69
C PHE A 408 -13.58 17.70 10.93
N TRP A 409 -12.51 17.86 10.18
CA TRP A 409 -11.50 18.89 10.46
C TRP A 409 -11.84 20.26 9.84
N LYS A 410 -12.27 20.30 8.58
CA LYS A 410 -12.49 21.58 7.87
C LYS A 410 -13.85 22.17 8.16
N GLU A 411 -14.89 21.35 8.18
CA GLU A 411 -16.25 21.86 8.34
C GLU A 411 -16.64 22.03 9.82
N THR A 412 -16.08 21.22 10.72
CA THR A 412 -16.37 21.31 12.15
C THR A 412 -15.39 22.22 12.89
N LEU A 413 -14.11 22.17 12.55
CA LEU A 413 -13.04 22.90 13.24
C LEU A 413 -12.36 23.97 12.37
N ALA A 414 -12.97 24.48 11.36
CA ALA A 414 -12.65 25.49 10.33
C ALA A 414 -11.25 26.22 10.35
N PHE A 415 -10.46 26.09 11.42
CA PHE A 415 -9.19 26.80 11.61
C PHE A 415 -7.95 26.04 11.12
N ILE A 416 -8.10 24.77 10.66
CA ILE A 416 -6.98 23.94 10.26
C ILE A 416 -6.58 24.26 8.81
N PRO A 417 -5.31 24.67 8.56
CA PRO A 417 -4.84 24.91 7.20
C PRO A 417 -4.86 23.64 6.33
N ASP A 418 -5.15 23.80 5.04
CA ASP A 418 -5.27 22.70 4.08
C ASP A 418 -4.04 21.77 4.01
N VAL A 419 -2.82 22.31 4.26
CA VAL A 419 -1.58 21.51 4.32
C VAL A 419 -1.61 20.49 5.45
N TRP A 420 -2.17 20.85 6.63
CA TRP A 420 -2.32 19.93 7.74
C TRP A 420 -3.43 18.91 7.50
N LEU A 421 -4.53 19.31 6.84
CA LEU A 421 -5.58 18.37 6.43
C LEU A 421 -5.00 17.29 5.51
N LEU A 422 -4.20 17.71 4.53
CA LEU A 422 -3.50 16.80 3.63
C LEU A 422 -2.53 15.89 4.41
N THR A 423 -1.77 16.45 5.33
CA THR A 423 -0.83 15.71 6.18
C THR A 423 -1.54 14.67 7.05
N PHE A 424 -2.66 15.02 7.68
CA PHE A 424 -3.45 14.09 8.51
C PHE A 424 -4.10 12.97 7.70
N ALA A 425 -4.57 13.26 6.48
CA ALA A 425 -5.10 12.24 5.59
C ALA A 425 -4.04 11.21 5.19
N HIS A 426 -2.86 11.70 4.80
CA HIS A 426 -1.74 10.83 4.47
C HIS A 426 -1.20 10.08 5.70
N LEU A 427 -1.17 10.73 6.87
CA LEU A 427 -0.79 10.10 8.14
C LEU A 427 -1.72 8.93 8.46
N ALA A 428 -3.04 9.12 8.38
CA ALA A 428 -4.01 8.08 8.70
C ALA A 428 -3.87 6.84 7.78
N ILE A 429 -3.70 7.05 6.47
CA ILE A 429 -3.55 5.96 5.50
C ILE A 429 -2.24 5.20 5.70
N THR A 430 -1.16 5.90 6.04
CA THR A 430 0.19 5.31 6.09
C THR A 430 0.57 4.75 7.46
N TYR A 431 -0.13 5.12 8.51
CA TYR A 431 0.15 4.72 9.88
C TYR A 431 0.22 3.20 10.11
N PRO A 432 -0.74 2.41 9.60
CA PRO A 432 -0.69 0.95 9.76
C PRO A 432 0.58 0.31 9.21
N TYR A 433 1.08 0.81 8.07
CA TYR A 433 2.28 0.27 7.43
C TYR A 433 3.51 0.40 8.32
N PHE A 434 3.70 1.57 8.94
CA PHE A 434 4.82 1.79 9.85
C PHE A 434 4.70 0.96 11.13
N VAL A 435 3.53 1.02 11.79
CA VAL A 435 3.30 0.30 13.05
C VAL A 435 3.46 -1.20 12.87
N ARG A 436 2.93 -1.78 11.78
CA ARG A 436 3.05 -3.20 11.47
C ARG A 436 4.49 -3.62 11.21
N SER A 437 5.22 -2.86 10.39
CA SER A 437 6.64 -3.12 10.11
C SER A 437 7.47 -3.13 11.40
N MET A 438 7.25 -2.14 12.27
CA MET A 438 7.99 -2.01 13.52
C MET A 438 7.56 -3.03 14.57
N ALA A 439 6.26 -3.28 14.74
CA ALA A 439 5.76 -4.27 15.70
C ALA A 439 6.32 -5.66 15.38
N ALA A 440 6.24 -6.09 14.13
CA ALA A 440 6.80 -7.36 13.68
C ALA A 440 8.32 -7.47 13.92
N ALA A 441 9.06 -6.39 13.70
CA ALA A 441 10.50 -6.37 13.96
C ALA A 441 10.82 -6.46 15.47
N ILE A 442 10.05 -5.76 16.30
CA ILE A 442 10.22 -5.79 17.77
C ILE A 442 9.84 -7.17 18.32
N GLU A 443 8.77 -7.81 17.82
CA GLU A 443 8.33 -9.14 18.25
C GLU A 443 9.40 -10.22 18.02
N ARG A 444 10.22 -10.08 16.97
CA ARG A 444 11.34 -11.00 16.68
C ARG A 444 12.50 -10.89 17.67
N ILE A 445 12.60 -9.79 18.41
CA ILE A 445 13.65 -9.63 19.43
C ILE A 445 13.22 -10.39 20.70
N SER A 446 14.07 -11.28 21.14
CA SER A 446 13.88 -12.01 22.40
C SER A 446 13.80 -11.03 23.58
N ILE A 447 12.82 -11.22 24.45
CA ILE A 447 12.60 -10.37 25.63
C ILE A 447 13.77 -10.48 26.60
N GLU A 448 14.42 -11.64 26.65
CA GLU A 448 15.57 -11.92 27.51
C GLU A 448 16.74 -10.95 27.24
N LEU A 449 16.93 -10.51 25.99
CA LEU A 449 17.96 -9.50 25.65
C LEU A 449 17.69 -8.14 26.29
N GLU A 450 16.41 -7.73 26.34
CA GLU A 450 16.01 -6.51 27.01
C GLU A 450 16.15 -6.64 28.52
N GLU A 451 15.77 -7.77 29.09
CA GLU A 451 15.84 -8.06 30.53
C GLU A 451 17.31 -8.16 30.99
N ALA A 452 18.16 -8.89 30.26
CA ALA A 452 19.58 -8.94 30.56
C ALA A 452 20.24 -7.54 30.54
N SER A 453 19.86 -6.70 29.58
CA SER A 453 20.35 -5.30 29.57
C SER A 453 19.89 -4.50 30.81
N ARG A 454 18.66 -4.74 31.30
CA ARG A 454 18.13 -4.09 32.50
C ARG A 454 18.77 -4.58 33.78
N THR A 455 19.08 -5.88 33.88
CA THR A 455 19.81 -6.45 35.02
C THR A 455 21.23 -5.87 35.13
N LEU A 456 21.83 -5.48 34.01
CA LEU A 456 23.09 -4.73 33.95
C LEU A 456 22.92 -3.22 34.24
N GLY A 457 21.75 -2.76 34.69
CA GLY A 457 21.46 -1.38 35.10
C GLY A 457 21.08 -0.43 33.96
N ALA A 458 20.84 -0.93 32.72
CA ALA A 458 20.41 -0.08 31.63
C ALA A 458 18.98 0.44 31.82
N LYS A 459 18.80 1.77 31.66
CA LYS A 459 17.49 2.45 31.71
C LYS A 459 16.69 2.20 30.41
N PRO A 460 15.36 2.40 30.41
CA PRO A 460 14.51 2.06 29.26
C PRO A 460 14.97 2.67 27.93
N LEU A 461 15.38 3.93 27.89
CA LEU A 461 15.89 4.57 26.68
C LEU A 461 17.26 4.00 26.29
N CYS A 462 18.10 3.67 27.27
CA CYS A 462 19.38 2.99 27.02
C CYS A 462 19.14 1.61 26.37
N VAL A 463 18.24 0.79 26.93
CA VAL A 463 17.85 -0.51 26.34
C VAL A 463 17.34 -0.34 24.91
N PHE A 464 16.44 0.62 24.69
CA PHE A 464 15.95 0.91 23.34
C PHE A 464 17.11 1.25 22.39
N ARG A 465 18.00 2.16 22.78
CA ARG A 465 19.08 2.64 21.93
C ARG A 465 20.19 1.60 21.68
N THR A 466 20.48 0.74 22.64
CA THR A 466 21.59 -0.21 22.58
C THR A 466 21.20 -1.60 22.15
N VAL A 467 19.93 -2.00 22.36
CA VAL A 467 19.42 -3.34 22.01
C VAL A 467 18.36 -3.24 20.92
N VAL A 468 17.22 -2.59 21.20
CA VAL A 468 16.06 -2.64 20.31
C VAL A 468 16.33 -1.92 18.99
N PHE A 469 16.76 -0.65 19.04
CA PHE A 469 17.00 0.16 17.83
C PHE A 469 18.06 -0.43 16.90
N PRO A 470 19.26 -0.86 17.36
CA PRO A 470 20.23 -1.47 16.46
C PRO A 470 19.74 -2.73 15.74
N LEU A 471 18.92 -3.54 16.42
CA LEU A 471 18.35 -4.77 15.86
C LEU A 471 17.15 -4.50 14.93
N THR A 472 16.40 -3.39 15.14
CA THR A 472 15.23 -3.05 14.34
C THR A 472 15.44 -1.90 13.35
N LYS A 473 16.60 -1.26 13.33
CA LYS A 473 16.86 -0.07 12.50
C LYS A 473 16.53 -0.27 11.02
N TYR A 474 16.84 -1.43 10.45
CA TYR A 474 16.55 -1.72 9.05
C TYR A 474 15.04 -1.83 8.79
N SER A 475 14.30 -2.44 9.71
CA SER A 475 12.84 -2.51 9.65
C SER A 475 12.20 -1.14 9.85
N MET A 476 12.76 -0.30 10.72
CA MET A 476 12.32 1.08 10.90
C MET A 476 12.51 1.91 9.62
N PHE A 477 13.66 1.82 9.00
CA PHE A 477 13.91 2.50 7.73
C PHE A 477 13.04 1.94 6.59
N SER A 478 12.86 0.62 6.54
CA SER A 478 11.96 -0.01 5.57
C SER A 478 10.51 0.46 5.75
N GLY A 479 10.02 0.49 6.99
CA GLY A 479 8.71 1.04 7.31
C GLY A 479 8.59 2.53 6.94
N ALA A 480 9.61 3.33 7.22
CA ALA A 480 9.66 4.74 6.84
C ALA A 480 9.63 4.93 5.31
N ILE A 481 10.38 4.11 4.56
CA ILE A 481 10.36 4.11 3.08
C ILE A 481 8.97 3.75 2.56
N MET A 482 8.30 2.75 3.14
CA MET A 482 6.93 2.38 2.76
C MET A 482 5.94 3.52 2.99
N VAL A 483 6.01 4.19 4.15
CA VAL A 483 5.20 5.37 4.46
C VAL A 483 5.43 6.48 3.44
N PHE A 484 6.68 6.81 3.19
CA PHE A 484 7.07 7.87 2.26
C PHE A 484 6.55 7.59 0.85
N THR A 485 6.81 6.40 0.33
CA THR A 485 6.36 5.98 -1.02
C THR A 485 4.84 5.98 -1.12
N ARG A 486 4.14 5.44 -0.10
CA ARG A 486 2.68 5.39 -0.08
C ARG A 486 2.07 6.79 -0.03
N SER A 487 2.68 7.71 0.75
CA SER A 487 2.25 9.10 0.83
C SER A 487 2.42 9.84 -0.50
N ILE A 488 3.57 9.70 -1.17
CA ILE A 488 3.81 10.36 -2.47
C ILE A 488 2.82 9.88 -3.54
N SER A 489 2.44 8.60 -3.52
CA SER A 489 1.56 8.02 -4.53
C SER A 489 0.07 8.23 -4.23
N GLU A 490 -0.31 8.81 -3.09
CA GLU A 490 -1.71 8.97 -2.70
C GLU A 490 -2.41 10.06 -3.50
N THR A 491 -3.54 9.69 -4.11
CA THR A 491 -4.36 10.59 -4.92
C THR A 491 -5.79 10.71 -4.40
N GLY A 492 -6.40 9.60 -3.97
CA GLY A 492 -7.80 9.55 -3.59
C GLY A 492 -8.13 10.44 -2.40
N ALA A 493 -7.40 10.27 -1.30
CA ALA A 493 -7.59 11.12 -0.11
C ALA A 493 -7.17 12.57 -0.38
N THR A 494 -6.11 12.80 -1.15
CA THR A 494 -5.69 14.15 -1.54
C THR A 494 -6.81 14.90 -2.26
N LEU A 495 -7.39 14.29 -3.31
CA LEU A 495 -8.49 14.84 -4.06
C LEU A 495 -9.75 15.07 -3.22
N ALA A 496 -9.94 14.29 -2.17
CA ALA A 496 -11.12 14.33 -1.33
C ALA A 496 -11.04 15.36 -0.20
N VAL A 497 -9.85 15.55 0.38
CA VAL A 497 -9.69 16.32 1.63
C VAL A 497 -9.43 17.81 1.38
N THR A 498 -8.77 18.18 0.28
CA THR A 498 -8.33 19.55 0.00
C THR A 498 -8.30 19.88 -1.48
N GLN A 499 -8.22 21.16 -1.82
CA GLN A 499 -8.00 21.66 -3.19
C GLN A 499 -6.49 21.73 -3.54
N LEU A 500 -5.61 21.50 -2.58
CA LEU A 500 -4.16 21.48 -2.82
C LEU A 500 -3.79 20.29 -3.70
N LYS A 501 -3.08 20.55 -4.79
CA LYS A 501 -2.66 19.51 -5.73
C LYS A 501 -1.26 18.99 -5.40
N THR A 502 -1.13 17.67 -5.37
CA THR A 502 0.15 16.95 -5.39
C THR A 502 0.48 16.57 -6.83
N ALA A 503 1.73 16.21 -7.13
CA ALA A 503 2.12 15.85 -8.50
C ALA A 503 1.25 14.72 -9.11
N PRO A 504 0.92 13.63 -8.40
CA PRO A 504 -0.01 12.63 -8.92
C PRO A 504 -1.40 13.19 -9.25
N VAL A 505 -1.91 14.15 -8.46
CA VAL A 505 -3.20 14.80 -8.72
C VAL A 505 -3.14 15.70 -9.95
N VAL A 506 -2.04 16.43 -10.15
CA VAL A 506 -1.82 17.23 -11.37
C VAL A 506 -1.84 16.33 -12.60
N LEU A 507 -1.15 15.18 -12.55
CA LEU A 507 -1.17 14.19 -13.64
C LEU A 507 -2.57 13.64 -13.92
N VAL A 508 -3.37 13.38 -12.87
CA VAL A 508 -4.79 12.98 -13.04
C VAL A 508 -5.58 14.06 -13.77
N ASP A 509 -5.40 15.31 -13.40
CA ASP A 509 -6.08 16.45 -14.06
C ASP A 509 -5.65 16.59 -15.53
N TRP A 510 -4.36 16.39 -15.85
CA TRP A 510 -3.84 16.41 -17.21
C TRP A 510 -4.44 15.28 -18.06
N VAL A 511 -4.41 14.05 -17.58
CA VAL A 511 -4.98 12.88 -18.28
C VAL A 511 -6.48 13.03 -18.53
N LYS A 512 -7.19 13.68 -17.61
CA LYS A 512 -8.63 13.96 -17.74
C LYS A 512 -8.98 15.14 -18.66
N GLY A 513 -7.99 15.80 -19.23
CA GLY A 513 -8.18 16.93 -20.13
C GLY A 513 -8.68 18.20 -19.44
N LYS A 514 -8.50 18.33 -18.09
CA LYS A 514 -8.82 19.58 -17.40
C LYS A 514 -7.85 20.72 -17.73
N VAL A 515 -6.66 20.34 -18.22
CA VAL A 515 -5.62 21.24 -18.70
C VAL A 515 -5.25 20.76 -20.10
N ALA A 516 -5.10 21.69 -21.03
CA ALA A 516 -4.70 21.37 -22.41
C ALA A 516 -3.20 21.04 -22.45
N VAL A 517 -2.87 19.75 -22.44
CA VAL A 517 -1.51 19.22 -22.53
C VAL A 517 -1.46 18.06 -23.52
N SER A 518 -0.32 17.88 -24.16
CA SER A 518 -0.06 16.76 -25.08
C SER A 518 0.24 15.46 -24.33
N SER A 519 0.07 14.32 -25.01
CA SER A 519 0.46 13.00 -24.46
C SER A 519 1.95 12.93 -24.12
N LEU A 520 2.81 13.66 -24.85
CA LEU A 520 4.25 13.75 -24.58
C LEU A 520 4.54 14.53 -23.29
N GLU A 521 3.80 15.62 -23.03
CA GLU A 521 3.92 16.38 -21.76
C GLU A 521 3.50 15.54 -20.58
N ILE A 522 2.38 14.81 -20.68
CA ILE A 522 1.92 13.88 -19.63
C ILE A 522 2.97 12.81 -19.40
N GLY A 523 3.51 12.22 -20.48
CA GLY A 523 4.56 11.21 -20.40
C GLY A 523 5.83 11.72 -19.73
N LEU A 524 6.28 12.93 -20.07
CA LEU A 524 7.44 13.57 -19.46
C LEU A 524 7.22 13.83 -17.97
N GLY A 525 6.03 14.31 -17.58
CA GLY A 525 5.64 14.47 -16.17
C GLY A 525 5.65 13.14 -15.40
N CYS A 526 5.13 12.08 -16.01
CA CYS A 526 5.22 10.72 -15.46
C CYS A 526 6.68 10.28 -15.31
N GLY A 527 7.52 10.53 -16.33
CA GLY A 527 8.95 10.21 -16.32
C GLY A 527 9.70 10.92 -15.18
N PHE A 528 9.46 12.21 -14.98
CA PHE A 528 10.04 12.95 -13.84
C PHE A 528 9.59 12.39 -12.50
N LEU A 529 8.32 12.08 -12.32
CA LEU A 529 7.83 11.53 -11.09
C LEU A 529 8.43 10.16 -10.77
N ILE A 530 8.58 9.29 -11.78
CA ILE A 530 9.25 7.99 -11.64
C ILE A 530 10.73 8.20 -11.28
N LEU A 531 11.44 9.01 -12.06
CA LEU A 531 12.88 9.22 -11.89
C LEU A 531 13.22 9.80 -10.53
N ILE A 532 12.53 10.86 -10.11
CA ILE A 532 12.78 11.51 -8.82
C ILE A 532 12.43 10.57 -7.66
N SER A 533 11.28 9.87 -7.74
CA SER A 533 10.90 8.86 -6.74
C SER A 533 11.94 7.75 -6.65
N PHE A 534 12.41 7.25 -7.79
CA PHE A 534 13.45 6.22 -7.84
C PHE A 534 14.77 6.69 -7.23
N LEU A 535 15.23 7.89 -7.58
CA LEU A 535 16.48 8.46 -7.06
C LEU A 535 16.41 8.67 -5.54
N ILE A 536 15.30 9.18 -5.02
CA ILE A 536 15.11 9.37 -3.58
C ILE A 536 15.07 8.01 -2.87
N LEU A 537 14.33 7.03 -3.40
CA LEU A 537 14.28 5.69 -2.82
C LEU A 537 15.64 4.99 -2.88
N LEU A 538 16.37 5.15 -3.98
CA LEU A 538 17.73 4.62 -4.10
C LEU A 538 18.66 5.26 -3.06
N ALA A 539 18.63 6.58 -2.91
CA ALA A 539 19.41 7.30 -1.91
C ALA A 539 19.07 6.82 -0.48
N LEU A 540 17.78 6.70 -0.15
CA LEU A 540 17.34 6.16 1.14
C LEU A 540 17.81 4.72 1.36
N ARG A 541 17.73 3.86 0.34
CA ARG A 541 18.22 2.46 0.42
C ARG A 541 19.74 2.38 0.58
N LEU A 542 20.50 3.24 -0.09
CA LEU A 542 21.96 3.28 0.05
C LEU A 542 22.40 3.72 1.45
N VAL A 543 21.69 4.67 2.06
CA VAL A 543 21.93 5.08 3.46
C VAL A 543 21.66 3.92 4.42
N VAL A 544 20.65 3.09 4.13
CA VAL A 544 20.28 1.91 4.93
C VAL A 544 21.25 0.75 4.73
N LYS A 545 21.79 0.55 3.51
CA LYS A 545 22.70 -0.57 3.15
C LYS A 545 24.10 -0.51 3.78
N GLY A 546 24.35 0.30 4.80
CA GLY A 546 25.58 0.26 5.56
C GLY A 546 25.84 -1.13 6.14
N LYS A 547 26.58 -2.01 5.41
CA LYS A 547 27.22 -3.25 5.85
C LYS A 547 26.28 -4.26 6.56
N GLY A 548 25.40 -4.87 5.84
CA GLY A 548 24.69 -6.08 6.26
C GLY A 548 24.45 -6.96 5.03
N ARG A 549 25.35 -7.93 4.80
CA ARG A 549 25.05 -9.10 3.98
C ARG A 549 24.06 -9.97 4.75
N TYR A 550 22.90 -10.26 4.17
CA TYR A 550 22.10 -11.45 4.44
C TYR A 550 22.32 -12.45 3.32
#